data_d711350b69034344bccbc8315ee1dc3c
#
_entry.id   d711350b69034344bccbc8315ee1dc3c
#
_cell.length_a   1.000
_cell.length_b   1.000
_cell.length_c   1.000
_cell.angle_alpha   90.00
_cell.angle_beta   90.00
_cell.angle_gamma   90.00
#
_symmetry.space_group_name_H-M   'P 1'
#
loop_
_entity.id
_entity.type
_entity.pdbx_description
1 polymer ?
#
loop_
_entity_poly.entity_id
_entity_poly.type
_entity_poly.pdbx_seq_one_letter_code
_entity_poly.pdbx_strand_id
1 'polypeptide(L)'
;MILIKALLVLRKDNKKDRKSIEELKELAEVLYEVEGTYIQIRKPDSKYQIGEGFVKKLSKIVKDKNIDIVIFGNTLTPTQKYNLAKEFKVEVIDKIELVLRIFSKHAKTKEAQLQVKLAELQYELPRAKEKVRLAKQGEQPGFGGYGDYEVEKYYQKIKREIKSIKNKLEKLKEHRKILRKRREKYDSVGLVGYTNAGKTSLLNALTGENKEAKNQVFTTLTTTTRRIRGIKRKILITDTVGFMDDLPPFMIEAFLSTIEESANNDLILLVVDASEDIKEIERKLIVNHEILEKINCKSQIITVLNKVDKIDEKKKLEILNELDRYLINPIFVSAKYNINIEKLKKMILDNLNLSIGTIETDNPKLISYLYENTEILEDIEENDKHIITFRAKEKDVNRILKIHKIET
;
A
#
# COMPACT_ATOMS: atom_id res chain seq x y z
N MET A 1 21.04 -14.58 13.93
CA MET A 1 19.73 -15.06 13.43
C MET A 1 20.02 -15.84 12.16
N ILE A 2 19.71 -17.13 12.12
CA ILE A 2 19.94 -17.97 10.93
C ILE A 2 18.99 -17.43 9.86
N LEU A 3 19.54 -16.91 8.76
CA LEU A 3 18.74 -16.48 7.62
C LEU A 3 18.22 -17.73 6.89
N ILE A 4 16.91 -17.80 6.67
CA ILE A 4 16.26 -18.89 5.94
C ILE A 4 16.59 -18.73 4.46
N LYS A 5 17.17 -19.77 3.85
CA LYS A 5 17.60 -19.74 2.45
C LYS A 5 16.45 -20.05 1.50
N ALA A 6 16.21 -19.19 0.53
CA ALA A 6 15.12 -19.31 -0.43
C ALA A 6 15.61 -19.50 -1.87
N LEU A 7 14.90 -20.36 -2.61
CA LEU A 7 15.02 -20.50 -4.06
C LEU A 7 13.78 -19.94 -4.72
N LEU A 8 13.94 -19.07 -5.71
CA LEU A 8 12.83 -18.45 -6.43
C LEU A 8 12.59 -19.12 -7.77
N VAL A 9 11.34 -19.40 -8.08
CA VAL A 9 10.92 -20.04 -9.33
C VAL A 9 9.80 -19.26 -9.98
N LEU A 10 9.96 -18.89 -11.24
CA LEU A 10 8.95 -18.22 -12.02
C LEU A 10 8.66 -18.94 -13.32
N ARG A 11 7.41 -19.26 -13.59
CA ARG A 11 6.96 -19.75 -14.89
C ARG A 11 6.35 -18.60 -15.69
N LYS A 12 6.80 -18.44 -16.92
CA LYS A 12 6.24 -17.50 -17.91
C LYS A 12 5.53 -18.28 -19.02
N ASP A 13 4.38 -17.78 -19.49
CA ASP A 13 3.66 -18.41 -20.61
C ASP A 13 4.44 -18.25 -21.93
N ASN A 14 5.06 -17.09 -22.11
CA ASN A 14 5.91 -16.75 -23.26
C ASN A 14 6.92 -15.66 -22.86
N LYS A 15 7.79 -15.25 -23.80
CA LYS A 15 8.79 -14.19 -23.55
C LYS A 15 8.20 -12.81 -23.28
N LYS A 16 6.94 -12.57 -23.69
CA LYS A 16 6.22 -11.30 -23.49
C LYS A 16 5.44 -11.26 -22.16
N ASP A 17 5.42 -12.38 -21.42
CA ASP A 17 4.76 -12.43 -20.09
C ASP A 17 5.41 -11.41 -19.14
N ARG A 18 4.60 -10.50 -18.61
CA ARG A 18 5.03 -9.35 -17.80
C ARG A 18 5.45 -9.69 -16.38
N LYS A 19 5.25 -10.94 -15.93
CA LYS A 19 5.67 -11.35 -14.60
C LYS A 19 7.17 -11.14 -14.40
N SER A 20 7.53 -10.43 -13.34
CA SER A 20 8.92 -10.09 -13.02
C SER A 20 9.49 -11.03 -11.96
N ILE A 21 10.65 -11.56 -12.22
CA ILE A 21 11.42 -12.32 -11.22
C ILE A 21 12.13 -11.36 -10.26
N GLU A 22 12.44 -10.16 -10.72
CA GLU A 22 13.04 -9.08 -9.93
C GLU A 22 12.08 -8.64 -8.83
N GLU A 23 10.79 -8.43 -9.16
CA GLU A 23 9.75 -8.12 -8.18
C GLU A 23 9.61 -9.24 -7.13
N LEU A 24 9.61 -10.51 -7.59
CA LEU A 24 9.54 -11.65 -6.67
C LEU A 24 10.76 -11.69 -5.74
N LYS A 25 11.95 -11.31 -6.24
CA LYS A 25 13.18 -11.24 -5.47
C LYS A 25 13.11 -10.14 -4.42
N GLU A 26 12.71 -8.94 -4.79
CA GLU A 26 12.51 -7.82 -3.84
C GLU A 26 11.54 -8.19 -2.71
N LEU A 27 10.47 -8.91 -3.03
CA LEU A 27 9.51 -9.41 -2.05
C LEU A 27 10.15 -10.46 -1.12
N ALA A 28 10.86 -11.43 -1.69
CA ALA A 28 11.44 -12.53 -0.91
C ALA A 28 12.54 -12.06 0.03
N GLU A 29 13.37 -11.09 -0.38
CA GLU A 29 14.46 -10.51 0.41
C GLU A 29 13.99 -9.78 1.69
N VAL A 30 12.69 -9.49 1.83
CA VAL A 30 12.11 -8.98 3.09
C VAL A 30 12.18 -10.01 4.23
N LEU A 31 12.10 -11.29 3.89
CA LEU A 31 11.99 -12.40 4.88
C LEU A 31 13.12 -13.41 4.77
N TYR A 32 13.72 -13.57 3.59
CA TYR A 32 14.57 -14.71 3.22
C TYR A 32 15.87 -14.24 2.57
N GLU A 33 16.90 -15.08 2.65
CA GLU A 33 18.12 -14.96 1.85
C GLU A 33 17.92 -15.67 0.51
N VAL A 34 17.99 -14.94 -0.61
CA VAL A 34 17.73 -15.50 -1.94
C VAL A 34 19.01 -16.09 -2.53
N GLU A 35 19.10 -17.42 -2.59
CA GLU A 35 20.27 -18.17 -3.10
C GLU A 35 20.25 -18.39 -4.63
N GLY A 36 19.12 -18.15 -5.27
CA GLY A 36 19.00 -18.27 -6.71
C GLY A 36 17.61 -18.04 -7.26
N THR A 37 17.56 -17.64 -8.53
CA THR A 37 16.33 -17.35 -9.28
C THR A 37 16.29 -18.19 -10.53
N TYR A 38 15.14 -18.82 -10.82
CA TYR A 38 14.96 -19.73 -11.93
C TYR A 38 13.69 -19.43 -12.69
N ILE A 39 13.81 -19.29 -14.03
CA ILE A 39 12.68 -18.99 -14.90
C ILE A 39 12.50 -20.17 -15.88
N GLN A 40 11.25 -20.58 -16.08
CA GLN A 40 10.88 -21.50 -17.13
C GLN A 40 9.78 -20.92 -18.00
N ILE A 41 9.99 -20.91 -19.33
CA ILE A 41 8.99 -20.45 -20.31
C ILE A 41 8.28 -21.69 -20.84
N ARG A 42 7.00 -21.89 -20.45
CA ARG A 42 6.14 -22.98 -20.93
C ARG A 42 4.69 -22.75 -20.47
N LYS A 43 3.75 -23.51 -21.06
CA LYS A 43 2.38 -23.59 -20.55
C LYS A 43 2.37 -24.22 -19.14
N PRO A 44 1.40 -23.87 -18.28
CA PRO A 44 1.31 -24.44 -16.93
C PRO A 44 1.16 -25.95 -16.97
N ASP A 45 1.89 -26.63 -16.09
CA ASP A 45 1.74 -28.06 -15.85
C ASP A 45 0.72 -28.30 -14.74
N SER A 46 -0.18 -29.27 -14.91
CA SER A 46 -1.24 -29.55 -13.93
C SER A 46 -0.69 -30.12 -12.62
N LYS A 47 0.41 -30.88 -12.68
CA LYS A 47 1.00 -31.57 -11.53
C LYS A 47 1.96 -30.69 -10.74
N TYR A 48 2.77 -29.84 -11.43
CA TYR A 48 3.88 -29.11 -10.81
C TYR A 48 3.94 -27.63 -11.17
N GLN A 49 3.05 -27.08 -12.00
CA GLN A 49 3.13 -25.70 -12.55
C GLN A 49 4.29 -25.54 -13.54
N ILE A 50 5.41 -26.22 -13.35
CA ILE A 50 6.62 -26.30 -14.18
C ILE A 50 6.82 -27.71 -14.69
N GLY A 51 7.73 -27.91 -15.65
CA GLY A 51 7.97 -29.25 -16.21
C GLY A 51 8.67 -30.19 -15.25
N GLU A 52 8.32 -31.49 -15.30
CA GLU A 52 8.88 -32.52 -14.42
C GLU A 52 10.41 -32.58 -14.46
N GLY A 53 11.02 -32.52 -15.67
CA GLY A 53 12.48 -32.48 -15.80
C GLY A 53 13.12 -31.27 -15.09
N PHE A 54 12.42 -30.13 -15.10
CA PHE A 54 12.88 -28.94 -14.40
C PHE A 54 12.72 -29.08 -12.89
N VAL A 55 11.65 -29.71 -12.42
CA VAL A 55 11.48 -30.09 -10.99
C VAL A 55 12.66 -30.93 -10.52
N LYS A 56 13.03 -32.01 -11.26
CA LYS A 56 14.17 -32.89 -10.91
C LYS A 56 15.49 -32.09 -10.86
N LYS A 57 15.71 -31.15 -11.81
CA LYS A 57 16.88 -30.25 -11.78
C LYS A 57 16.89 -29.37 -10.54
N LEU A 58 15.77 -28.72 -10.23
CA LEU A 58 15.65 -27.84 -9.06
C LEU A 58 15.79 -28.64 -7.74
N SER A 59 15.27 -29.86 -7.67
CA SER A 59 15.40 -30.73 -6.48
C SER A 59 16.87 -31.03 -6.12
N LYS A 60 17.74 -31.21 -7.13
CA LYS A 60 19.19 -31.34 -6.89
C LYS A 60 19.77 -30.05 -6.32
N ILE A 61 19.43 -28.88 -6.92
CA ILE A 61 19.92 -27.56 -6.47
C ILE A 61 19.46 -27.26 -5.04
N VAL A 62 18.21 -27.58 -4.70
CA VAL A 62 17.64 -27.41 -3.35
C VAL A 62 18.48 -28.18 -2.34
N LYS A 63 18.85 -29.44 -2.66
CA LYS A 63 19.70 -30.28 -1.80
C LYS A 63 21.14 -29.75 -1.71
N ASP A 64 21.77 -29.45 -2.86
CA ASP A 64 23.17 -29.06 -2.93
C ASP A 64 23.44 -27.72 -2.22
N LYS A 65 22.48 -26.79 -2.28
CA LYS A 65 22.59 -25.46 -1.65
C LYS A 65 21.98 -25.38 -0.26
N ASN A 66 21.46 -26.46 0.29
CA ASN A 66 20.74 -26.50 1.58
C ASN A 66 19.65 -25.42 1.63
N ILE A 67 18.77 -25.42 0.65
CA ILE A 67 17.62 -24.49 0.58
C ILE A 67 16.57 -24.91 1.59
N ASP A 68 16.02 -23.96 2.34
CA ASP A 68 14.97 -24.18 3.34
C ASP A 68 13.56 -24.04 2.77
N ILE A 69 13.41 -23.16 1.75
CA ILE A 69 12.10 -22.85 1.17
C ILE A 69 12.20 -22.56 -0.34
N VAL A 70 11.21 -23.04 -1.10
CA VAL A 70 11.06 -22.71 -2.53
C VAL A 70 9.85 -21.83 -2.72
N ILE A 71 10.02 -20.67 -3.38
CA ILE A 71 9.00 -19.66 -3.58
C ILE A 71 8.66 -19.54 -5.05
N PHE A 72 7.40 -19.78 -5.39
CA PHE A 72 6.89 -19.64 -6.75
C PHE A 72 6.28 -18.25 -6.99
N GLY A 73 6.67 -17.60 -8.07
CA GLY A 73 6.02 -16.34 -8.51
C GLY A 73 4.62 -16.54 -9.09
N ASN A 74 4.24 -17.78 -9.38
CA ASN A 74 2.92 -18.16 -9.86
C ASN A 74 2.07 -18.70 -8.73
N THR A 75 0.76 -18.45 -8.75
CA THR A 75 -0.19 -19.10 -7.83
C THR A 75 -0.16 -20.60 -8.03
N LEU A 76 -0.08 -21.34 -6.94
CA LEU A 76 -0.08 -22.81 -6.93
C LEU A 76 -1.45 -23.34 -6.48
N THR A 77 -1.90 -24.42 -7.13
CA THR A 77 -2.99 -25.23 -6.57
C THR A 77 -2.50 -26.02 -5.36
N PRO A 78 -3.39 -26.47 -4.44
CA PRO A 78 -3.00 -27.33 -3.34
C PRO A 78 -2.29 -28.61 -3.80
N THR A 79 -2.76 -29.23 -4.89
CA THR A 79 -2.12 -30.42 -5.49
C THR A 79 -0.70 -30.14 -5.99
N GLN A 80 -0.51 -29.01 -6.72
CA GLN A 80 0.83 -28.62 -7.18
C GLN A 80 1.77 -28.35 -6.02
N LYS A 81 1.31 -27.62 -5.01
CA LYS A 81 2.09 -27.31 -3.81
C LYS A 81 2.50 -28.59 -3.07
N TYR A 82 1.58 -29.53 -2.87
CA TYR A 82 1.85 -30.81 -2.25
C TYR A 82 2.89 -31.62 -3.02
N ASN A 83 2.71 -31.76 -4.34
CA ASN A 83 3.61 -32.51 -5.19
C ASN A 83 5.02 -31.89 -5.20
N LEU A 84 5.13 -30.59 -5.29
CA LEU A 84 6.41 -29.87 -5.26
C LEU A 84 7.10 -30.02 -3.90
N ALA A 85 6.38 -29.89 -2.80
CA ALA A 85 6.94 -30.07 -1.45
C ALA A 85 7.45 -31.54 -1.23
N LYS A 86 6.73 -32.52 -1.79
CA LYS A 86 7.16 -33.91 -1.77
C LYS A 86 8.48 -34.16 -2.54
N GLU A 87 8.63 -33.53 -3.70
CA GLU A 87 9.83 -33.64 -4.55
C GLU A 87 11.02 -32.85 -3.99
N PHE A 88 10.80 -31.66 -3.51
CA PHE A 88 11.88 -30.84 -2.98
C PHE A 88 12.26 -31.17 -1.53
N LYS A 89 11.37 -31.81 -0.78
CA LYS A 89 11.51 -32.13 0.66
C LYS A 89 11.72 -30.89 1.54
N VAL A 90 11.29 -29.74 1.07
CA VAL A 90 11.29 -28.46 1.78
C VAL A 90 9.94 -27.76 1.62
N GLU A 91 9.72 -26.71 2.39
CA GLU A 91 8.51 -25.93 2.28
C GLU A 91 8.41 -25.27 0.90
N VAL A 92 7.21 -25.28 0.31
CA VAL A 92 6.91 -24.60 -0.96
C VAL A 92 5.78 -23.63 -0.73
N ILE A 93 5.98 -22.35 -1.10
CA ILE A 93 4.96 -21.31 -1.05
C ILE A 93 4.83 -20.63 -2.40
N ASP A 94 3.72 -19.93 -2.61
CA ASP A 94 3.54 -19.06 -3.77
C ASP A 94 3.65 -17.56 -3.41
N LYS A 95 3.59 -16.70 -4.44
CA LYS A 95 3.68 -15.24 -4.29
C LYS A 95 2.64 -14.70 -3.30
N ILE A 96 1.42 -15.27 -3.29
CA ILE A 96 0.34 -14.82 -2.40
C ILE A 96 0.68 -15.13 -0.93
N GLU A 97 1.13 -16.35 -0.65
CA GLU A 97 1.58 -16.72 0.70
C GLU A 97 2.79 -15.90 1.15
N LEU A 98 3.74 -15.62 0.25
CA LEU A 98 4.88 -14.76 0.54
C LEU A 98 4.40 -13.37 0.99
N VAL A 99 3.49 -12.75 0.24
CA VAL A 99 2.94 -11.44 0.58
C VAL A 99 2.19 -11.46 1.90
N LEU A 100 1.40 -12.49 2.17
CA LEU A 100 0.70 -12.66 3.45
C LEU A 100 1.69 -12.77 4.63
N ARG A 101 2.80 -13.50 4.47
CA ARG A 101 3.88 -13.57 5.47
C ARG A 101 4.56 -12.22 5.71
N ILE A 102 4.82 -11.46 4.64
CA ILE A 102 5.37 -10.11 4.76
C ILE A 102 4.39 -9.21 5.52
N PHE A 103 3.12 -9.26 5.19
CA PHE A 103 2.08 -8.50 5.89
C PHE A 103 1.97 -8.92 7.36
N SER A 104 2.02 -10.22 7.66
CA SER A 104 2.01 -10.72 9.03
C SER A 104 3.19 -10.17 9.86
N LYS A 105 4.39 -10.09 9.28
CA LYS A 105 5.58 -9.48 9.92
C LYS A 105 5.39 -7.98 10.20
N HIS A 106 4.70 -7.26 9.33
CA HIS A 106 4.51 -5.81 9.44
C HIS A 106 3.23 -5.41 10.19
N ALA A 107 2.33 -6.35 10.48
CA ALA A 107 1.07 -6.11 11.19
C ALA A 107 1.28 -5.84 12.69
N LYS A 108 1.57 -4.60 13.04
CA LYS A 108 1.84 -4.18 14.44
C LYS A 108 0.58 -3.84 15.22
N THR A 109 -0.52 -3.50 14.55
CA THR A 109 -1.79 -3.15 15.21
C THR A 109 -2.75 -4.33 15.18
N LYS A 110 -3.66 -4.38 16.16
CA LYS A 110 -4.70 -5.41 16.24
C LYS A 110 -5.57 -5.43 14.98
N GLU A 111 -5.83 -4.28 14.39
CA GLU A 111 -6.59 -4.18 13.14
C GLU A 111 -5.84 -4.80 11.97
N ALA A 112 -4.56 -4.43 11.75
CA ALA A 112 -3.74 -5.00 10.69
C ALA A 112 -3.59 -6.52 10.85
N GLN A 113 -3.44 -7.02 12.08
CA GLN A 113 -3.41 -8.47 12.35
C GLN A 113 -4.72 -9.17 11.97
N LEU A 114 -5.88 -8.54 12.24
CA LEU A 114 -7.18 -9.06 11.83
C LEU A 114 -7.36 -9.03 10.31
N GLN A 115 -6.87 -7.98 9.62
CA GLN A 115 -6.91 -7.88 8.17
C GLN A 115 -6.06 -8.96 7.50
N VAL A 116 -4.83 -9.15 7.97
CA VAL A 116 -3.95 -10.22 7.48
C VAL A 116 -4.58 -11.59 7.72
N LYS A 117 -5.11 -11.84 8.92
CA LYS A 117 -5.78 -13.10 9.24
C LYS A 117 -7.02 -13.34 8.37
N LEU A 118 -7.78 -12.30 8.07
CA LEU A 118 -8.91 -12.37 7.13
C LEU A 118 -8.43 -12.80 5.74
N ALA A 119 -7.38 -12.17 5.22
CA ALA A 119 -6.81 -12.51 3.91
C ALA A 119 -6.26 -13.95 3.88
N GLU A 120 -5.56 -14.39 4.92
CA GLU A 120 -5.10 -15.79 5.06
C GLU A 120 -6.27 -16.78 4.99
N LEU A 121 -7.33 -16.54 5.75
CA LEU A 121 -8.50 -17.41 5.77
C LEU A 121 -9.28 -17.42 4.45
N GLN A 122 -9.36 -16.26 3.78
CA GLN A 122 -9.98 -16.13 2.47
C GLN A 122 -9.15 -16.84 1.38
N TYR A 123 -7.83 -16.81 1.47
CA TYR A 123 -6.94 -17.59 0.62
C TYR A 123 -7.08 -19.09 0.86
N GLU A 124 -7.24 -19.50 2.11
CA GLU A 124 -7.33 -20.90 2.52
C GLU A 124 -8.70 -21.53 2.23
N LEU A 125 -9.79 -20.78 2.36
CA LEU A 125 -11.15 -21.28 2.25
C LEU A 125 -11.44 -22.11 0.98
N PRO A 126 -11.14 -21.62 -0.26
CA PRO A 126 -11.34 -22.42 -1.47
C PRO A 126 -10.43 -23.64 -1.56
N ARG A 127 -9.31 -23.61 -0.83
CA ARG A 127 -8.30 -24.67 -0.81
C ARG A 127 -8.53 -25.71 0.28
N ALA A 128 -9.37 -25.41 1.26
CA ALA A 128 -9.60 -26.27 2.43
C ALA A 128 -10.09 -27.66 2.04
N LYS A 129 -11.06 -27.75 1.13
CA LYS A 129 -11.60 -29.03 0.66
C LYS A 129 -10.54 -29.92 0.00
N GLU A 130 -9.69 -29.35 -0.85
CA GLU A 130 -8.66 -30.06 -1.56
C GLU A 130 -7.50 -30.46 -0.62
N LYS A 131 -7.10 -29.59 0.31
CA LYS A 131 -6.07 -29.91 1.32
C LYS A 131 -6.44 -31.13 2.14
N VAL A 132 -7.70 -31.21 2.60
CA VAL A 132 -8.16 -32.36 3.39
C VAL A 132 -8.23 -33.65 2.53
N ARG A 133 -8.67 -33.51 1.26
CA ARG A 133 -8.64 -34.64 0.31
C ARG A 133 -7.21 -35.19 0.11
N LEU A 134 -6.23 -34.28 -0.06
CA LEU A 134 -4.82 -34.68 -0.23
C LEU A 134 -4.23 -35.28 1.05
N ALA A 135 -4.56 -34.75 2.22
CA ALA A 135 -4.13 -35.31 3.49
C ALA A 135 -4.61 -36.79 3.70
N LYS A 136 -5.81 -37.13 3.17
CA LYS A 136 -6.33 -38.50 3.16
C LYS A 136 -5.61 -39.42 2.19
N GLN A 137 -5.16 -38.86 1.03
CA GLN A 137 -4.45 -39.67 0.01
C GLN A 137 -2.98 -39.93 0.36
N GLY A 138 -2.40 -39.09 1.21
CA GLY A 138 -1.02 -39.24 1.72
C GLY A 138 -0.96 -40.13 2.93
N GLU A 139 -1.21 -41.45 2.72
CA GLU A 139 -0.78 -42.60 3.53
C GLU A 139 -0.53 -42.32 5.03
N GLN A 140 -1.60 -42.09 5.80
CA GLN A 140 -1.60 -42.63 7.17
C GLN A 140 -2.72 -43.66 7.29
N PRO A 141 -2.40 -44.94 7.39
CA PRO A 141 -3.37 -45.97 7.79
C PRO A 141 -3.79 -45.69 9.23
N GLY A 142 -4.99 -45.16 9.41
CA GLY A 142 -5.52 -44.82 10.73
C GLY A 142 -6.65 -43.79 10.73
N PHE A 143 -6.80 -42.99 9.70
CA PHE A 143 -7.91 -42.03 9.55
C PHE A 143 -9.05 -42.64 8.69
N GLY A 144 -9.48 -43.85 9.02
CA GLY A 144 -10.63 -44.47 8.37
C GLY A 144 -11.94 -43.82 8.77
N GLY A 145 -12.74 -43.36 7.77
CA GLY A 145 -14.16 -43.07 7.93
C GLY A 145 -14.56 -41.66 8.39
N TYR A 146 -13.65 -40.81 8.89
CA TYR A 146 -13.96 -39.47 9.39
C TYR A 146 -13.82 -38.34 8.35
N GLY A 147 -13.48 -38.67 7.16
CA GLY A 147 -12.91 -37.73 6.20
C GLY A 147 -13.81 -36.57 5.75
N ASP A 148 -15.05 -36.81 5.35
CA ASP A 148 -15.93 -35.75 4.82
C ASP A 148 -16.46 -34.87 5.94
N TYR A 149 -16.70 -35.45 7.11
CA TYR A 149 -17.15 -34.69 8.27
C TYR A 149 -16.07 -33.73 8.81
N GLU A 150 -14.81 -34.14 8.83
CA GLU A 150 -13.69 -33.24 9.24
C GLU A 150 -13.41 -32.15 8.23
N VAL A 151 -13.54 -32.44 6.92
CA VAL A 151 -13.48 -31.43 5.85
C VAL A 151 -14.54 -30.38 6.06
N GLU A 152 -15.77 -30.80 6.24
CA GLU A 152 -16.90 -29.90 6.42
C GLU A 152 -16.75 -29.11 7.72
N LYS A 153 -16.36 -29.73 8.84
CA LYS A 153 -16.06 -29.04 10.09
C LYS A 153 -14.98 -27.97 9.91
N TYR A 154 -13.87 -28.33 9.24
CA TYR A 154 -12.77 -27.39 8.99
C TYR A 154 -13.22 -26.22 8.13
N TYR A 155 -13.97 -26.48 7.04
CA TYR A 155 -14.54 -25.47 6.18
C TYR A 155 -15.50 -24.52 6.91
N GLN A 156 -16.40 -25.10 7.73
CA GLN A 156 -17.32 -24.33 8.55
C GLN A 156 -16.60 -23.52 9.64
N LYS A 157 -15.53 -24.04 10.22
CA LYS A 157 -14.68 -23.31 11.16
C LYS A 157 -14.09 -22.07 10.51
N ILE A 158 -13.49 -22.21 9.32
CA ILE A 158 -12.93 -21.07 8.58
C ILE A 158 -14.02 -20.02 8.28
N LYS A 159 -15.19 -20.43 7.80
CA LYS A 159 -16.30 -19.51 7.53
C LYS A 159 -16.76 -18.73 8.77
N ARG A 160 -16.89 -19.41 9.92
CA ARG A 160 -17.26 -18.76 11.19
C ARG A 160 -16.19 -17.74 11.62
N GLU A 161 -14.91 -18.11 11.48
CA GLU A 161 -13.80 -17.23 11.82
C GLU A 161 -13.77 -16.00 10.92
N ILE A 162 -13.95 -16.15 9.59
CA ILE A 162 -14.08 -15.04 8.64
C ILE A 162 -15.20 -14.09 9.07
N LYS A 163 -16.39 -14.62 9.39
CA LYS A 163 -17.53 -13.81 9.84
C LYS A 163 -17.22 -13.05 11.13
N SER A 164 -16.59 -13.73 12.10
CA SER A 164 -16.18 -13.13 13.38
C SER A 164 -15.19 -11.98 13.17
N ILE A 165 -14.20 -12.18 12.30
CA ILE A 165 -13.18 -11.16 12.00
C ILE A 165 -13.82 -9.97 11.27
N LYS A 166 -14.67 -10.21 10.25
CA LYS A 166 -15.40 -9.13 9.55
C LYS A 166 -16.21 -8.27 10.52
N ASN A 167 -16.92 -8.88 11.47
CA ASN A 167 -17.67 -8.15 12.50
C ASN A 167 -16.76 -7.31 13.42
N LYS A 168 -15.58 -7.83 13.79
CA LYS A 168 -14.60 -7.07 14.59
C LYS A 168 -14.03 -5.89 13.81
N LEU A 169 -13.71 -6.07 12.52
CA LEU A 169 -13.21 -5.01 11.66
C LEU A 169 -14.26 -3.90 11.45
N GLU A 170 -15.54 -4.25 11.29
CA GLU A 170 -16.62 -3.26 11.15
C GLU A 170 -16.75 -2.39 12.41
N LYS A 171 -16.70 -2.98 13.61
CA LYS A 171 -16.69 -2.21 14.87
C LYS A 171 -15.49 -1.26 14.96
N LEU A 172 -14.32 -1.69 14.49
CA LEU A 172 -13.12 -0.83 14.45
C LEU A 172 -13.30 0.30 13.41
N LYS A 173 -13.96 0.04 12.28
CA LYS A 173 -14.29 1.05 11.26
C LYS A 173 -15.24 2.13 11.82
N GLU A 174 -16.26 1.74 12.58
CA GLU A 174 -17.15 2.70 13.27
C GLU A 174 -16.40 3.58 14.26
N HIS A 175 -15.57 2.99 15.10
CA HIS A 175 -14.74 3.75 16.03
C HIS A 175 -13.80 4.74 15.32
N ARG A 176 -13.21 4.34 14.19
CA ARG A 176 -12.38 5.23 13.37
C ARG A 176 -13.17 6.40 12.79
N LYS A 177 -14.43 6.19 12.36
CA LYS A 177 -15.28 7.31 11.88
C LYS A 177 -15.44 8.40 12.94
N ILE A 178 -15.58 8.01 14.22
CA ILE A 178 -15.67 8.98 15.33
C ILE A 178 -14.35 9.75 15.51
N LEU A 179 -13.22 9.04 15.51
CA LEU A 179 -11.89 9.68 15.62
C LEU A 179 -11.58 10.58 14.42
N ARG A 180 -12.04 10.20 13.22
CA ARG A 180 -11.89 10.99 12.01
C ARG A 180 -12.64 12.31 12.10
N LYS A 181 -13.89 12.33 12.57
CA LYS A 181 -14.65 13.58 12.79
C LYS A 181 -13.87 14.60 13.62
N ARG A 182 -13.06 14.14 14.60
CA ARG A 182 -12.18 15.03 15.38
C ARG A 182 -11.01 15.59 14.58
N ARG A 183 -10.58 14.93 13.49
CA ARG A 183 -9.49 15.36 12.62
C ARG A 183 -9.98 16.19 11.41
N GLU A 184 -11.29 16.21 11.13
CA GLU A 184 -11.89 16.97 10.01
C GLU A 184 -11.61 18.47 10.05
N LYS A 185 -11.20 19.00 11.23
CA LYS A 185 -10.74 20.38 11.39
C LYS A 185 -9.37 20.66 10.74
N TYR A 186 -8.60 19.63 10.42
CA TYR A 186 -7.30 19.77 9.76
C TYR A 186 -7.39 19.33 8.32
N ASP A 187 -6.58 19.95 7.45
CA ASP A 187 -6.41 19.44 6.10
C ASP A 187 -5.66 18.14 6.11
N SER A 188 -6.02 17.25 5.21
CA SER A 188 -5.49 15.91 5.14
C SER A 188 -5.01 15.55 3.74
N VAL A 189 -3.83 14.95 3.67
CA VAL A 189 -3.18 14.50 2.43
C VAL A 189 -2.94 12.99 2.54
N GLY A 190 -3.36 12.24 1.54
CA GLY A 190 -3.11 10.79 1.45
C GLY A 190 -1.96 10.48 0.50
N LEU A 191 -1.04 9.61 0.88
CA LEU A 191 -0.02 9.04 -0.02
C LEU A 191 -0.55 7.73 -0.60
N VAL A 192 -0.61 7.64 -1.91
CA VAL A 192 -1.07 6.46 -2.66
C VAL A 192 -0.04 6.13 -3.73
N GLY A 193 0.10 4.87 -4.09
CA GLY A 193 0.99 4.43 -5.17
C GLY A 193 1.57 3.04 -4.92
N TYR A 194 2.30 2.53 -5.90
CA TYR A 194 2.90 1.20 -5.85
C TYR A 194 3.92 1.04 -4.73
N THR A 195 4.17 -0.21 -4.35
CA THR A 195 5.32 -0.56 -3.51
C THR A 195 6.61 -0.05 -4.17
N ASN A 196 7.58 0.35 -3.36
CA ASN A 196 8.87 0.88 -3.82
C ASN A 196 8.83 2.19 -4.64
N ALA A 197 7.68 2.85 -4.82
CA ALA A 197 7.60 4.17 -5.45
C ALA A 197 8.22 5.30 -4.60
N GLY A 198 8.56 5.01 -3.34
CA GLY A 198 9.19 5.95 -2.42
C GLY A 198 8.21 6.75 -1.55
N LYS A 199 7.00 6.24 -1.29
CA LYS A 199 5.99 6.89 -0.42
C LYS A 199 6.51 7.23 0.97
N THR A 200 7.14 6.27 1.65
CA THR A 200 7.70 6.47 2.99
C THR A 200 8.86 7.47 2.97
N SER A 201 9.69 7.46 1.92
CA SER A 201 10.74 8.46 1.75
C SER A 201 10.15 9.85 1.55
N LEU A 202 9.08 9.98 0.76
CA LEU A 202 8.38 11.22 0.55
C LEU A 202 7.69 11.73 1.83
N LEU A 203 7.09 10.82 2.61
CA LEU A 203 6.56 11.14 3.93
C LEU A 203 7.64 11.76 4.83
N ASN A 204 8.82 11.12 4.90
CA ASN A 204 9.94 11.61 5.71
C ASN A 204 10.40 13.00 5.24
N ALA A 205 10.55 13.20 3.92
CA ALA A 205 10.94 14.49 3.35
C ALA A 205 9.94 15.61 3.67
N LEU A 206 8.63 15.32 3.61
CA LEU A 206 7.58 16.30 3.92
C LEU A 206 7.42 16.56 5.42
N THR A 207 7.75 15.59 6.27
CA THR A 207 7.59 15.70 7.73
C THR A 207 8.88 16.06 8.47
N GLY A 208 10.02 16.05 7.78
CA GLY A 208 11.34 16.29 8.37
C GLY A 208 11.75 15.21 9.38
N GLU A 209 11.26 13.97 9.21
CA GLU A 209 11.67 12.85 10.03
C GLU A 209 12.76 12.02 9.33
N ASN A 210 13.80 11.63 10.09
CA ASN A 210 14.88 10.79 9.62
C ASN A 210 14.62 9.30 9.99
N LYS A 211 13.46 8.76 9.68
CA LYS A 211 13.32 7.30 9.77
C LYS A 211 14.00 6.65 8.58
N GLU A 212 14.86 5.67 8.84
CA GLU A 212 15.45 4.86 7.78
C GLU A 212 14.34 4.34 6.86
N ALA A 213 14.25 4.95 5.69
CA ALA A 213 13.45 4.40 4.59
C ALA A 213 14.24 3.22 4.06
N LYS A 214 14.00 2.04 4.61
CA LYS A 214 14.56 0.81 4.07
C LYS A 214 13.96 0.60 2.68
N ASN A 215 14.81 0.26 1.71
CA ASN A 215 14.37 -0.21 0.38
C ASN A 215 13.67 -1.57 0.51
N GLN A 216 12.59 -1.63 1.25
CA GLN A 216 11.80 -2.83 1.46
C GLN A 216 10.37 -2.58 1.01
N VAL A 217 9.83 -3.53 0.28
CA VAL A 217 8.42 -3.52 -0.12
C VAL A 217 7.52 -3.67 1.12
N PHE A 218 6.36 -3.01 1.11
CA PHE A 218 5.37 -3.05 2.20
C PHE A 218 5.87 -2.57 3.58
N THR A 219 6.69 -1.53 3.61
CA THR A 219 7.16 -0.93 4.87
C THR A 219 6.04 -0.39 5.75
N THR A 220 4.91 -0.03 5.15
CA THR A 220 3.74 0.53 5.82
C THR A 220 2.52 -0.37 5.60
N LEU A 221 2.08 -1.09 6.64
CA LEU A 221 0.82 -1.84 6.66
C LEU A 221 -0.27 -1.14 7.48
N THR A 222 0.12 -0.28 8.39
CA THR A 222 -0.76 0.56 9.22
C THR A 222 -0.62 2.00 8.84
N THR A 223 -1.74 2.67 8.63
CA THR A 223 -1.75 4.11 8.33
C THR A 223 -0.99 4.88 9.40
N THR A 224 -0.04 5.69 8.97
CA THR A 224 0.72 6.58 9.85
C THR A 224 0.40 8.01 9.47
N THR A 225 -0.26 8.74 10.38
CA THR A 225 -0.61 10.15 10.16
C THR A 225 0.39 11.05 10.86
N ARG A 226 0.89 12.07 10.15
CA ARG A 226 1.88 13.04 10.64
C ARG A 226 1.58 14.45 10.15
N ARG A 227 2.20 15.47 10.78
CA ARG A 227 2.11 16.86 10.33
C ARG A 227 3.19 17.15 9.29
N ILE A 228 2.84 17.80 8.18
CA ILE A 228 3.79 18.36 7.23
C ILE A 228 4.54 19.53 7.91
N ARG A 229 5.87 19.54 7.83
CA ARG A 229 6.71 20.59 8.38
C ARG A 229 7.03 21.68 7.34
N GLY A 230 7.35 22.89 7.84
CA GLY A 230 7.68 24.03 6.97
C GLY A 230 6.46 24.74 6.39
N ILE A 231 5.26 24.34 6.80
CA ILE A 231 4.01 25.01 6.47
C ILE A 231 3.43 25.56 7.78
N LYS A 232 3.04 26.85 7.82
CA LYS A 232 2.44 27.47 9.01
C LYS A 232 1.15 26.74 9.43
N ARG A 233 0.30 26.40 8.45
CA ARG A 233 -0.94 25.68 8.63
C ARG A 233 -0.70 24.22 9.02
N LYS A 234 -1.58 23.65 9.86
CA LYS A 234 -1.51 22.25 10.27
C LYS A 234 -2.16 21.35 9.22
N ILE A 235 -1.32 20.75 8.37
CA ILE A 235 -1.72 19.76 7.38
C ILE A 235 -1.25 18.38 7.84
N LEU A 236 -2.17 17.42 7.84
CA LEU A 236 -1.87 16.03 8.18
C LEU A 236 -1.62 15.23 6.92
N ILE A 237 -0.54 14.46 6.90
CA ILE A 237 -0.22 13.52 5.83
C ILE A 237 -0.28 12.09 6.34
N THR A 238 -0.93 11.22 5.57
CA THR A 238 -1.13 9.80 5.94
C THR A 238 -0.49 8.90 4.89
N ASP A 239 0.45 8.05 5.33
CA ASP A 239 1.04 6.99 4.50
C ASP A 239 0.17 5.74 4.54
N THR A 240 0.13 5.01 3.44
CA THR A 240 -0.73 3.85 3.25
C THR A 240 -0.01 2.66 2.68
N VAL A 241 -0.69 1.51 2.67
CA VAL A 241 -0.21 0.29 2.03
C VAL A 241 0.08 0.56 0.55
N GLY A 242 1.27 0.18 0.09
CA GLY A 242 1.60 0.25 -1.32
C GLY A 242 0.81 -0.76 -2.15
N PHE A 243 0.39 -0.35 -3.33
CA PHE A 243 -0.20 -1.26 -4.31
C PHE A 243 0.88 -2.17 -4.91
N MET A 244 0.45 -3.31 -5.39
CA MET A 244 1.27 -4.30 -6.06
C MET A 244 0.44 -4.98 -7.14
N ASP A 245 1.13 -5.55 -8.13
CA ASP A 245 0.50 -6.30 -9.22
C ASP A 245 -0.10 -7.62 -8.75
N ASP A 246 -1.17 -8.02 -9.46
CA ASP A 246 -1.80 -9.33 -9.29
C ASP A 246 -2.26 -9.62 -7.84
N LEU A 247 -2.62 -8.56 -7.05
CA LEU A 247 -3.27 -8.78 -5.77
C LEU A 247 -4.64 -9.41 -6.00
N PRO A 248 -4.91 -10.59 -5.42
CA PRO A 248 -6.24 -11.20 -5.53
C PRO A 248 -7.33 -10.29 -4.94
N PRO A 249 -8.55 -10.30 -5.49
CA PRO A 249 -9.65 -9.46 -5.01
C PRO A 249 -9.89 -9.56 -3.50
N PHE A 250 -9.73 -10.75 -2.90
CA PHE A 250 -9.91 -10.94 -1.46
C PHE A 250 -8.86 -10.19 -0.61
N MET A 251 -7.64 -10.01 -1.13
CA MET A 251 -6.61 -9.22 -0.44
C MET A 251 -6.95 -7.73 -0.53
N ILE A 252 -7.40 -7.26 -1.69
CA ILE A 252 -7.89 -5.89 -1.85
C ILE A 252 -9.03 -5.65 -0.86
N GLU A 253 -10.01 -6.57 -0.76
CA GLU A 253 -11.13 -6.49 0.19
C GLU A 253 -10.65 -6.40 1.65
N ALA A 254 -9.66 -7.22 2.03
CA ALA A 254 -9.12 -7.24 3.39
C ALA A 254 -8.46 -5.90 3.77
N PHE A 255 -7.79 -5.22 2.83
CA PHE A 255 -7.09 -3.96 3.05
C PHE A 255 -7.87 -2.72 2.58
N LEU A 256 -9.05 -2.92 1.97
CA LEU A 256 -9.89 -1.85 1.41
C LEU A 256 -10.11 -0.72 2.44
N SER A 257 -10.37 -1.07 3.69
CA SER A 257 -10.60 -0.07 4.74
C SER A 257 -9.39 0.84 5.00
N THR A 258 -8.18 0.33 4.80
CA THR A 258 -6.93 1.11 4.93
C THR A 258 -6.72 2.00 3.70
N ILE A 259 -7.08 1.50 2.53
CA ILE A 259 -7.03 2.24 1.27
C ILE A 259 -8.13 3.32 1.24
N GLU A 260 -9.35 3.00 1.69
CA GLU A 260 -10.45 3.96 1.86
C GLU A 260 -10.09 5.10 2.81
N GLU A 261 -9.30 4.84 3.85
CA GLU A 261 -8.84 5.89 4.76
C GLU A 261 -7.98 6.93 4.03
N SER A 262 -7.18 6.48 3.06
CA SER A 262 -6.37 7.37 2.21
C SER A 262 -7.18 8.13 1.19
N ALA A 263 -8.15 7.47 0.57
CA ALA A 263 -9.02 8.08 -0.44
C ALA A 263 -9.96 9.15 0.13
N ASN A 264 -10.16 9.13 1.41
CA ASN A 264 -11.01 10.09 2.11
C ASN A 264 -10.23 11.32 2.66
N ASN A 265 -9.03 11.60 2.15
CA ASN A 265 -8.29 12.83 2.45
C ASN A 265 -8.75 13.97 1.55
N ASP A 266 -8.42 15.21 1.90
CA ASP A 266 -8.78 16.39 1.09
C ASP A 266 -7.98 16.41 -0.23
N LEU A 267 -6.76 15.85 -0.23
CA LEU A 267 -5.86 15.74 -1.39
C LEU A 267 -5.14 14.39 -1.39
N ILE A 268 -4.87 13.86 -2.58
CA ILE A 268 -4.08 12.65 -2.80
C ILE A 268 -2.78 12.98 -3.54
N LEU A 269 -1.68 12.48 -3.01
CA LEU A 269 -0.41 12.42 -3.72
C LEU A 269 -0.24 11.01 -4.30
N LEU A 270 -0.42 10.88 -5.61
CA LEU A 270 -0.20 9.64 -6.35
C LEU A 270 1.29 9.52 -6.69
N VAL A 271 2.01 8.71 -5.91
CA VAL A 271 3.47 8.58 -6.02
C VAL A 271 3.83 7.49 -7.01
N VAL A 272 4.64 7.84 -8.00
CA VAL A 272 5.12 6.96 -9.07
C VAL A 272 6.63 7.05 -9.18
N ASP A 273 7.30 5.94 -9.45
CA ASP A 273 8.74 5.89 -9.71
C ASP A 273 9.02 6.31 -11.15
N ALA A 274 9.57 7.50 -11.35
CA ALA A 274 9.90 8.04 -12.67
C ALA A 274 11.10 7.35 -13.32
N SER A 275 11.89 6.55 -12.58
CA SER A 275 13.07 5.88 -13.11
C SER A 275 12.75 4.59 -13.88
N GLU A 276 11.52 4.10 -13.82
CA GLU A 276 11.07 2.90 -14.51
C GLU A 276 10.86 3.14 -16.02
N ASP A 277 10.69 2.06 -16.79
CA ASP A 277 10.32 2.15 -18.19
C ASP A 277 8.95 2.80 -18.38
N ILE A 278 8.75 3.58 -19.44
CA ILE A 278 7.50 4.32 -19.69
C ILE A 278 6.28 3.41 -19.69
N LYS A 279 6.39 2.23 -20.31
CA LYS A 279 5.30 1.24 -20.32
C LYS A 279 4.94 0.74 -18.93
N GLU A 280 5.93 0.65 -18.04
CA GLU A 280 5.73 0.25 -16.65
C GLU A 280 5.08 1.37 -15.84
N ILE A 281 5.52 2.62 -16.06
CA ILE A 281 4.90 3.81 -15.45
C ILE A 281 3.44 3.92 -15.89
N GLU A 282 3.16 3.77 -17.22
CA GLU A 282 1.80 3.79 -17.76
C GLU A 282 0.91 2.73 -17.10
N ARG A 283 1.38 1.49 -17.06
CA ARG A 283 0.64 0.38 -16.46
C ARG A 283 0.31 0.66 -14.98
N LYS A 284 1.29 1.13 -14.21
CA LYS A 284 1.11 1.44 -12.80
C LYS A 284 0.14 2.61 -12.58
N LEU A 285 0.18 3.62 -13.45
CA LEU A 285 -0.79 4.73 -13.42
C LEU A 285 -2.21 4.22 -13.67
N ILE A 286 -2.43 3.39 -14.70
CA ILE A 286 -3.74 2.81 -15.01
C ILE A 286 -4.29 2.06 -13.80
N VAL A 287 -3.53 1.13 -13.22
CA VAL A 287 -3.97 0.34 -12.06
C VAL A 287 -4.25 1.23 -10.85
N ASN A 288 -3.43 2.26 -10.60
CA ASN A 288 -3.66 3.22 -9.53
C ASN A 288 -4.99 3.95 -9.71
N HIS A 289 -5.29 4.43 -10.92
CA HIS A 289 -6.55 5.11 -11.22
C HIS A 289 -7.75 4.17 -11.07
N GLU A 290 -7.67 2.93 -11.57
CA GLU A 290 -8.72 1.92 -11.39
C GLU A 290 -9.02 1.64 -9.91
N ILE A 291 -7.99 1.58 -9.06
CA ILE A 291 -8.18 1.36 -7.62
C ILE A 291 -8.83 2.59 -6.97
N LEU A 292 -8.37 3.80 -7.31
CA LEU A 292 -8.96 5.04 -6.80
C LEU A 292 -10.42 5.20 -7.23
N GLU A 293 -10.77 4.79 -8.44
CA GLU A 293 -12.15 4.77 -8.93
C GLU A 293 -13.01 3.74 -8.18
N LYS A 294 -12.52 2.51 -7.99
CA LYS A 294 -13.22 1.45 -7.23
C LYS A 294 -13.59 1.87 -5.80
N ILE A 295 -12.78 2.71 -5.17
CA ILE A 295 -13.06 3.24 -3.82
C ILE A 295 -13.82 4.56 -3.83
N ASN A 296 -14.35 4.99 -5.00
CA ASN A 296 -15.07 6.24 -5.20
C ASN A 296 -14.30 7.46 -4.65
N CYS A 297 -13.00 7.55 -4.94
CA CYS A 297 -12.17 8.68 -4.55
C CYS A 297 -12.65 9.97 -5.22
N LYS A 298 -13.00 10.98 -4.43
CA LYS A 298 -13.44 12.30 -4.91
C LYS A 298 -12.41 13.41 -4.64
N SER A 299 -11.30 13.05 -4.04
CA SER A 299 -10.24 13.99 -3.68
C SER A 299 -9.48 14.47 -4.91
N GLN A 300 -8.96 15.68 -4.85
CA GLN A 300 -8.01 16.15 -5.85
C GLN A 300 -6.75 15.27 -5.82
N ILE A 301 -6.09 15.14 -6.97
CA ILE A 301 -4.90 14.31 -7.14
C ILE A 301 -3.75 15.16 -7.64
N ILE A 302 -2.56 14.94 -7.08
CA ILE A 302 -1.28 15.39 -7.61
C ILE A 302 -0.47 14.14 -7.94
N THR A 303 -0.05 13.99 -9.20
CA THR A 303 0.86 12.91 -9.60
C THR A 303 2.29 13.31 -9.27
N VAL A 304 2.89 12.60 -8.32
CA VAL A 304 4.26 12.83 -7.85
C VAL A 304 5.20 11.84 -8.51
N LEU A 305 5.93 12.30 -9.53
CA LEU A 305 6.94 11.55 -10.26
C LEU A 305 8.25 11.59 -9.46
N ASN A 306 8.43 10.57 -8.60
CA ASN A 306 9.55 10.49 -7.66
C ASN A 306 10.81 9.86 -8.30
N LYS A 307 11.93 9.95 -7.62
CA LYS A 307 13.27 9.47 -8.02
C LYS A 307 13.82 10.19 -9.26
N VAL A 308 13.49 11.48 -9.42
CA VAL A 308 13.96 12.32 -10.52
C VAL A 308 15.50 12.39 -10.62
N ASP A 309 16.18 12.12 -9.52
CA ASP A 309 17.64 12.02 -9.44
C ASP A 309 18.26 10.90 -10.29
N LYS A 310 17.42 9.98 -10.80
CA LYS A 310 17.83 8.84 -11.63
C LYS A 310 17.52 9.01 -13.12
N ILE A 311 16.92 10.13 -13.51
CA ILE A 311 16.49 10.38 -14.90
C ILE A 311 17.02 11.72 -15.42
N ASP A 312 17.18 11.80 -16.73
CA ASP A 312 17.58 13.01 -17.45
C ASP A 312 16.35 13.85 -17.90
N GLU A 313 16.62 15.03 -18.46
CA GLU A 313 15.57 15.91 -18.96
C GLU A 313 14.81 15.30 -20.16
N LYS A 314 15.47 14.48 -20.97
CA LYS A 314 14.85 13.78 -22.10
C LYS A 314 13.76 12.84 -21.61
N LYS A 315 14.06 12.04 -20.60
CA LYS A 315 13.10 11.11 -19.99
C LYS A 315 11.92 11.84 -19.34
N LYS A 316 12.15 13.00 -18.73
CA LYS A 316 11.05 13.83 -18.17
C LYS A 316 10.09 14.29 -19.25
N LEU A 317 10.62 14.78 -20.39
CA LEU A 317 9.80 15.21 -21.53
C LEU A 317 9.03 14.02 -22.14
N GLU A 318 9.66 12.87 -22.26
CA GLU A 318 9.04 11.65 -22.76
C GLU A 318 7.86 11.21 -21.85
N ILE A 319 8.05 11.21 -20.52
CA ILE A 319 6.97 10.92 -19.56
C ILE A 319 5.81 11.89 -19.71
N LEU A 320 6.07 13.20 -19.79
CA LEU A 320 5.02 14.20 -19.94
C LEU A 320 4.24 14.06 -21.25
N ASN A 321 4.94 13.77 -22.37
CA ASN A 321 4.31 13.68 -23.67
C ASN A 321 3.52 12.37 -23.87
N GLU A 322 4.08 11.23 -23.41
CA GLU A 322 3.45 9.92 -23.66
C GLU A 322 2.36 9.60 -22.64
N LEU A 323 2.47 10.12 -21.41
CA LEU A 323 1.58 9.76 -20.31
C LEU A 323 0.64 10.90 -19.87
N ASP A 324 0.58 12.02 -20.60
CA ASP A 324 -0.21 13.22 -20.25
C ASP A 324 -1.65 12.89 -19.82
N ARG A 325 -2.33 11.99 -20.53
CA ARG A 325 -3.71 11.56 -20.21
C ARG A 325 -3.91 10.89 -18.85
N TYR A 326 -2.82 10.41 -18.24
CA TYR A 326 -2.86 9.76 -16.91
C TYR A 326 -2.28 10.63 -15.80
N LEU A 327 -1.63 11.75 -16.17
CA LEU A 327 -0.98 12.64 -15.22
C LEU A 327 -1.95 13.75 -14.78
N ILE A 328 -2.18 13.86 -13.49
CA ILE A 328 -3.01 14.91 -12.88
C ILE A 328 -2.09 15.81 -12.07
N ASN A 329 -1.98 17.09 -12.46
CA ASN A 329 -1.10 18.06 -11.80
C ASN A 329 0.31 17.50 -11.52
N PRO A 330 1.08 17.08 -12.55
CA PRO A 330 2.33 16.35 -12.34
C PRO A 330 3.45 17.22 -11.76
N ILE A 331 4.24 16.61 -10.87
CA ILE A 331 5.46 17.20 -10.34
C ILE A 331 6.57 16.17 -10.23
N PHE A 332 7.77 16.51 -10.71
CA PHE A 332 8.97 15.71 -10.56
C PHE A 332 9.69 16.05 -9.25
N VAL A 333 9.95 15.01 -8.42
CA VAL A 333 10.62 15.19 -7.14
C VAL A 333 11.70 14.13 -6.91
N SER A 334 12.66 14.41 -6.03
CA SER A 334 13.45 13.37 -5.38
C SER A 334 13.27 13.48 -3.87
N ALA A 335 12.55 12.53 -3.31
CA ALA A 335 12.37 12.44 -1.86
C ALA A 335 13.70 12.15 -1.13
N LYS A 336 14.64 11.48 -1.80
CA LYS A 336 15.96 11.15 -1.26
C LYS A 336 16.87 12.37 -1.13
N TYR A 337 16.86 13.24 -2.12
CA TYR A 337 17.74 14.41 -2.19
C TYR A 337 17.00 15.74 -1.96
N ASN A 338 15.75 15.68 -1.53
CA ASN A 338 14.88 16.85 -1.29
C ASN A 338 14.69 17.77 -2.51
N ILE A 339 14.79 17.22 -3.75
CA ILE A 339 14.59 18.00 -4.97
C ILE A 339 13.09 18.29 -5.13
N ASN A 340 12.74 19.55 -5.34
CA ASN A 340 11.37 20.06 -5.54
C ASN A 340 10.38 19.78 -4.38
N ILE A 341 10.85 19.44 -3.18
CA ILE A 341 9.96 19.19 -2.02
C ILE A 341 9.24 20.46 -1.60
N GLU A 342 9.91 21.61 -1.58
CA GLU A 342 9.26 22.91 -1.26
C GLU A 342 8.23 23.32 -2.34
N LYS A 343 8.52 23.03 -3.62
CA LYS A 343 7.55 23.22 -4.71
C LYS A 343 6.32 22.33 -4.54
N LEU A 344 6.52 21.07 -4.14
CA LEU A 344 5.42 20.15 -3.83
C LEU A 344 4.58 20.67 -2.65
N LYS A 345 5.20 21.20 -1.58
CA LYS A 345 4.47 21.79 -0.44
C LYS A 345 3.59 22.95 -0.89
N LYS A 346 4.09 23.81 -1.78
CA LYS A 346 3.30 24.89 -2.36
C LYS A 346 2.12 24.34 -3.18
N MET A 347 2.37 23.36 -4.05
CA MET A 347 1.30 22.72 -4.82
C MET A 347 0.24 22.04 -3.93
N ILE A 348 0.64 21.45 -2.81
CA ILE A 348 -0.30 20.91 -1.82
C ILE A 348 -1.23 22.01 -1.30
N LEU A 349 -0.68 23.17 -0.90
CA LEU A 349 -1.47 24.31 -0.42
C LEU A 349 -2.43 24.83 -1.49
N ASP A 350 -1.96 24.96 -2.73
CA ASP A 350 -2.74 25.51 -3.84
C ASP A 350 -3.88 24.56 -4.30
N ASN A 351 -3.72 23.26 -4.09
CA ASN A 351 -4.72 22.22 -4.45
C ASN A 351 -5.60 21.77 -3.27
N LEU A 352 -5.40 22.30 -2.07
CA LEU A 352 -6.39 22.17 -1.01
C LEU A 352 -7.50 23.19 -1.28
N ASN A 353 -8.77 22.76 -1.22
CA ASN A 353 -9.93 23.66 -1.40
C ASN A 353 -10.01 24.67 -0.25
N LEU A 354 -9.23 25.73 -0.36
CA LEU A 354 -9.07 26.76 0.63
C LEU A 354 -9.74 28.07 0.14
N SER A 355 -10.48 28.69 1.03
CA SER A 355 -11.08 30.01 0.81
C SER A 355 -10.30 31.06 1.58
N ILE A 356 -10.31 32.31 1.09
CA ILE A 356 -9.70 33.45 1.75
C ILE A 356 -10.80 34.20 2.51
N GLY A 357 -10.50 34.57 3.74
CA GLY A 357 -11.33 35.45 4.58
C GLY A 357 -10.50 36.61 5.09
N THR A 358 -11.14 37.75 5.28
CA THR A 358 -10.54 38.92 5.93
C THR A 358 -11.43 39.34 7.09
N ILE A 359 -10.84 39.59 8.25
CA ILE A 359 -11.54 40.08 9.44
C ILE A 359 -10.76 41.27 10.01
N GLU A 360 -11.49 42.22 10.62
CA GLU A 360 -10.95 43.29 11.43
C GLU A 360 -11.30 42.98 12.90
N THR A 361 -10.31 42.84 13.78
CA THR A 361 -10.56 42.44 15.18
C THR A 361 -9.45 42.95 16.11
N ASP A 362 -9.86 43.32 17.33
CA ASP A 362 -8.98 43.59 18.46
C ASP A 362 -8.96 42.42 19.50
N ASN A 363 -9.75 41.38 19.25
CA ASN A 363 -9.88 40.23 20.16
C ASN A 363 -8.63 39.31 20.14
N PRO A 364 -7.78 39.35 21.22
CA PRO A 364 -6.53 38.56 21.24
C PRO A 364 -6.76 37.05 21.11
N LYS A 365 -7.91 36.52 21.58
CA LYS A 365 -8.24 35.10 21.48
C LYS A 365 -8.53 34.72 20.05
N LEU A 366 -9.22 35.57 19.29
CA LEU A 366 -9.51 35.32 17.89
C LEU A 366 -8.24 35.42 17.03
N ILE A 367 -7.40 36.43 17.29
CA ILE A 367 -6.09 36.59 16.66
C ILE A 367 -5.25 35.33 16.89
N SER A 368 -5.09 34.90 18.15
CA SER A 368 -4.34 33.69 18.50
C SER A 368 -4.91 32.43 17.81
N TYR A 369 -6.24 32.30 17.78
CA TYR A 369 -6.92 31.20 17.09
C TYR A 369 -6.60 31.18 15.59
N LEU A 370 -6.61 32.35 14.93
CA LEU A 370 -6.28 32.47 13.50
C LEU A 370 -4.85 32.04 13.23
N TYR A 371 -3.89 32.53 14.01
CA TYR A 371 -2.47 32.16 13.88
C TYR A 371 -2.20 30.67 14.10
N GLU A 372 -2.96 30.04 15.01
CA GLU A 372 -2.79 28.62 15.30
C GLU A 372 -3.47 27.69 14.27
N ASN A 373 -4.58 28.10 13.66
CA ASN A 373 -5.48 27.21 12.92
C ASN A 373 -5.64 27.55 11.44
N THR A 374 -5.13 28.71 10.99
CA THR A 374 -5.25 29.16 9.59
C THR A 374 -3.88 29.52 9.02
N GLU A 375 -3.82 29.78 7.72
CA GLU A 375 -2.64 30.36 7.08
C GLU A 375 -2.84 31.88 6.98
N ILE A 376 -2.07 32.64 7.73
CA ILE A 376 -2.10 34.09 7.66
C ILE A 376 -1.39 34.52 6.38
N LEU A 377 -2.11 35.23 5.53
CA LEU A 377 -1.57 35.82 4.30
C LEU A 377 -1.04 37.22 4.57
N GLU A 378 -1.81 38.02 5.35
CA GLU A 378 -1.49 39.38 5.69
C GLU A 378 -2.05 39.73 7.06
N ASP A 379 -1.37 40.56 7.83
CA ASP A 379 -1.83 41.11 9.10
C ASP A 379 -1.36 42.58 9.17
N ILE A 380 -2.33 43.51 9.14
CA ILE A 380 -2.09 44.93 9.20
C ILE A 380 -2.72 45.45 10.50
N GLU A 381 -1.94 46.15 11.31
CA GLU A 381 -2.40 46.79 12.54
C GLU A 381 -2.73 48.27 12.27
N GLU A 382 -4.00 48.61 12.39
CA GLU A 382 -4.48 49.98 12.24
C GLU A 382 -5.43 50.36 13.38
N ASN A 383 -5.20 51.49 14.07
CA ASN A 383 -6.06 52.00 15.14
C ASN A 383 -6.36 50.97 16.24
N ASP A 384 -5.34 50.28 16.74
CA ASP A 384 -5.42 49.20 17.74
C ASP A 384 -6.24 47.95 17.31
N LYS A 385 -6.53 47.85 16.02
CA LYS A 385 -7.19 46.68 15.44
C LYS A 385 -6.31 45.98 14.41
N HIS A 386 -6.42 44.67 14.32
CA HIS A 386 -5.77 43.86 13.30
C HIS A 386 -6.72 43.60 12.14
N ILE A 387 -6.29 43.93 10.93
CA ILE A 387 -6.92 43.50 9.68
C ILE A 387 -6.17 42.28 9.21
N ILE A 388 -6.75 41.09 9.46
CA ILE A 388 -6.10 39.80 9.18
C ILE A 388 -6.74 39.16 7.96
N THR A 389 -5.96 38.98 6.89
CA THR A 389 -6.31 38.16 5.75
C THR A 389 -5.73 36.78 5.92
N PHE A 390 -6.59 35.76 5.91
CA PHE A 390 -6.21 34.39 6.18
C PHE A 390 -6.83 33.44 5.17
N ARG A 391 -6.21 32.26 5.00
CA ARG A 391 -6.68 31.17 4.14
C ARG A 391 -7.01 29.95 5.00
N ALA A 392 -8.21 29.40 4.81
CA ALA A 392 -8.70 28.23 5.55
C ALA A 392 -9.71 27.43 4.71
N LYS A 393 -10.17 26.26 5.21
CA LYS A 393 -11.30 25.58 4.60
C LYS A 393 -12.53 26.47 4.56
N GLU A 394 -13.30 26.42 3.50
CA GLU A 394 -14.48 27.28 3.31
C GLU A 394 -15.43 27.27 4.52
N LYS A 395 -15.69 26.07 5.08
CA LYS A 395 -16.52 25.93 6.30
C LYS A 395 -15.95 26.66 7.52
N ASP A 396 -14.62 26.69 7.65
CA ASP A 396 -13.93 27.34 8.76
C ASP A 396 -13.92 28.85 8.56
N VAL A 397 -13.70 29.33 7.32
CA VAL A 397 -13.84 30.75 6.95
C VAL A 397 -15.24 31.23 7.28
N ASN A 398 -16.27 30.50 6.82
CA ASN A 398 -17.66 30.85 7.08
C ASN A 398 -18.01 30.86 8.58
N ARG A 399 -17.43 29.94 9.37
CA ARG A 399 -17.61 29.91 10.83
C ARG A 399 -16.94 31.09 11.51
N ILE A 400 -15.70 31.40 11.13
CA ILE A 400 -14.93 32.53 11.69
C ILE A 400 -15.64 33.85 11.39
N LEU A 401 -16.07 34.06 10.14
CA LEU A 401 -16.81 35.26 9.75
C LEU A 401 -18.16 35.39 10.47
N LYS A 402 -18.83 34.27 10.78
CA LYS A 402 -20.06 34.28 11.59
C LYS A 402 -19.82 34.66 13.05
N ILE A 403 -18.76 34.12 13.65
CA ILE A 403 -18.39 34.44 15.05
C ILE A 403 -18.05 35.95 15.13
N HIS A 404 -17.24 36.43 14.21
CA HIS A 404 -16.86 37.84 14.14
C HIS A 404 -18.08 38.74 14.01
N LYS A 405 -19.08 38.41 13.15
CA LYS A 405 -20.32 39.19 13.00
C LYS A 405 -21.23 39.19 14.23
N ILE A 406 -21.04 38.30 15.17
CA ILE A 406 -21.82 38.24 16.42
C ILE A 406 -21.13 39.04 17.53
N GLU A 407 -19.80 39.22 17.41
CA GLU A 407 -19.01 39.98 18.40
C GLU A 407 -18.87 41.47 18.03
N THR A 408 -19.19 41.86 16.78
CA THR A 408 -19.35 43.26 16.32
C THR A 408 -20.80 43.70 16.37
#